data_d2d043da5bedc474ebd66b879566d008
#
_entry.id   d2d043da5bedc474ebd66b879566d008
#
_cell.length_a   1.000
_cell.length_b   1.000
_cell.length_c   1.000
_cell.angle_alpha   90.00
_cell.angle_beta   90.00
_cell.angle_gamma   90.00
#
_symmetry.space_group_name_H-M   'P 1'
#
loop_
_entity.id
_entity.type
_entity.pdbx_description
1 polymer ?
#
loop_
_entity_poly.entity_id
_entity_poly.type
_entity_poly.pdbx_seq_one_letter_code
_entity_poly.pdbx_strand_id
1 'polypeptide(L)' 'MVVKLILRDKEYEVRPGMALVDALKKNNIVPESVIATRNGELITDDEILRDGDVVKLIAVISGG' A
#
# COMPACT_ATOMS: atom_id res chain seq x y z
N MET A 1 -9.73 -12.69 -6.50
CA MET A 1 -8.66 -11.85 -7.02
C MET A 1 -8.09 -11.03 -5.90
N VAL A 2 -6.94 -10.46 -6.08
CA VAL A 2 -6.21 -9.83 -4.98
C VAL A 2 -5.69 -8.46 -5.39
N VAL A 3 -5.35 -7.68 -4.37
CA VAL A 3 -4.65 -6.42 -4.55
C VAL A 3 -3.18 -6.69 -4.24
N LYS A 4 -2.29 -6.12 -5.03
CA LYS A 4 -0.86 -6.26 -4.79
C LYS A 4 -0.28 -4.97 -4.25
N LEU A 5 0.50 -5.10 -3.19
CA LEU A 5 1.28 -4.00 -2.64
C LEU A 5 2.73 -4.31 -2.93
N ILE A 6 3.43 -3.38 -3.54
CA ILE A 6 4.84 -3.58 -3.89
C ILE A 6 5.69 -2.60 -3.10
N LEU A 7 6.58 -3.13 -2.28
CA LEU A 7 7.52 -2.34 -1.50
C LEU A 7 8.92 -2.84 -1.81
N ARG A 8 9.66 -2.03 -2.56
CA ARG A 8 10.99 -2.39 -3.04
C ARG A 8 10.91 -3.66 -3.87
N ASP A 9 11.55 -4.74 -3.44
CA ASP A 9 11.52 -6.01 -4.14
C ASP A 9 10.54 -7.00 -3.55
N LYS A 10 9.69 -6.55 -2.61
CA LYS A 10 8.71 -7.41 -1.98
C LYS A 10 7.31 -7.12 -2.49
N GLU A 11 6.54 -8.16 -2.66
CA GLU A 11 5.13 -8.05 -3.03
C GLU A 11 4.27 -8.64 -1.93
N TYR A 12 3.21 -7.93 -1.60
CA TYR A 12 2.23 -8.40 -0.63
C TYR A 12 0.89 -8.50 -1.31
N GLU A 13 0.16 -9.56 -1.02
CA GLU A 13 -1.17 -9.73 -1.56
C GLU A 13 -2.19 -9.51 -0.45
N VAL A 14 -3.17 -8.69 -0.73
CA VAL A 14 -4.23 -8.39 0.23
C VAL A 14 -5.59 -8.50 -0.45
N ARG A 15 -6.62 -8.62 0.34
CA ARG A 15 -7.98 -8.73 -0.18
C ARG A 15 -8.48 -7.36 -0.62
N PRO A 16 -9.24 -7.31 -1.71
CA PRO A 16 -9.89 -6.06 -2.10
C PRO A 16 -10.99 -5.69 -1.11
N GLY A 17 -11.36 -4.43 -1.11
CA GLY A 17 -12.43 -3.94 -0.26
C GLY A 17 -11.98 -3.37 1.06
N MET A 18 -10.70 -3.44 1.38
CA MET A 18 -10.19 -2.85 2.61
C MET A 18 -9.49 -1.53 2.32
N ALA A 19 -9.37 -0.70 3.34
CA ALA A 19 -8.62 0.53 3.21
C ALA A 19 -7.12 0.23 3.16
N LEU A 20 -6.38 1.08 2.47
CA LEU A 20 -4.92 0.89 2.36
C LEU A 20 -4.26 0.81 3.73
N VAL A 21 -4.69 1.63 4.68
CA VAL A 21 -4.11 1.64 6.01
C VAL A 21 -4.25 0.27 6.67
N ASP A 22 -5.39 -0.38 6.49
CA ASP A 22 -5.60 -1.71 7.07
C ASP A 22 -4.72 -2.74 6.40
N ALA A 23 -4.56 -2.64 5.10
CA ALA A 23 -3.68 -3.55 4.36
C ALA A 23 -2.23 -3.40 4.81
N LEU A 24 -1.79 -2.18 5.02
CA LEU A 24 -0.43 -1.92 5.49
C LEU A 24 -0.21 -2.50 6.88
N LYS A 25 -1.13 -2.23 7.79
CA LYS A 25 -1.01 -2.73 9.16
C LYS A 25 -1.01 -4.25 9.20
N LYS A 26 -1.79 -4.86 8.35
CA LYS A 26 -1.89 -6.32 8.30
C LYS A 26 -0.56 -6.96 7.90
N ASN A 27 0.25 -6.23 7.16
CA ASN A 27 1.55 -6.72 6.71
C ASN A 27 2.72 -6.11 7.49
N ASN A 28 2.43 -5.55 8.65
CA ASN A 28 3.44 -4.96 9.53
C ASN A 28 4.18 -3.79 8.86
N ILE A 29 3.49 -3.08 7.99
CA ILE A 29 4.04 -1.88 7.37
C ILE A 29 3.43 -0.68 8.07
N VAL A 30 4.28 0.20 8.57
CA VAL A 30 3.81 1.42 9.23
C VAL A 30 3.30 2.38 8.17
N PRO A 31 2.01 2.76 8.19
CA PRO A 31 1.46 3.61 7.14
C PRO A 31 2.19 4.95 6.97
N GLU A 32 2.71 5.48 8.07
CA GLU A 32 3.40 6.76 8.04
C GLU A 32 4.80 6.68 7.46
N SER A 33 5.31 5.47 7.24
CA SER A 33 6.66 5.30 6.74
C SER A 33 6.69 5.09 5.22
N VAL A 34 5.54 5.06 4.57
CA VAL A 34 5.48 4.83 3.13
C VAL A 34 4.53 5.82 2.47
N ILE A 35 4.80 6.07 1.20
CA ILE A 35 3.90 6.79 0.33
C ILE A 35 3.37 5.79 -0.67
N ALA A 36 2.07 5.81 -0.90
CA ALA A 36 1.44 4.87 -1.80
C ALA A 36 1.07 5.54 -3.12
N THR A 37 1.34 4.83 -4.21
CA THR A 37 0.92 5.29 -5.53
C THR A 37 0.15 4.17 -6.23
N ARG A 38 -0.85 4.57 -7.00
CA ARG A 38 -1.64 3.64 -7.80
C ARG A 38 -1.74 4.23 -9.20
N ASN A 39 -1.27 3.49 -10.20
CA ASN A 39 -1.24 3.96 -11.59
C ASN A 39 -0.46 5.28 -11.74
N GLY A 40 0.59 5.44 -10.94
CA GLY A 40 1.41 6.63 -10.99
C GLY A 40 0.87 7.82 -10.22
N GLU A 41 -0.27 7.67 -9.56
CA GLU A 41 -0.87 8.76 -8.79
C GLU A 41 -0.78 8.47 -7.30
N LEU A 42 -0.50 9.51 -6.53
CA LEU A 42 -0.46 9.39 -5.08
C LEU A 42 -1.86 9.12 -4.56
N ILE A 43 -1.96 8.17 -3.64
CA ILE A 43 -3.21 7.89 -2.95
C ILE A 43 -2.98 8.01 -1.45
N THR A 44 -4.06 8.26 -0.72
CA THR A 44 -4.01 8.37 0.73
C THR A 44 -4.29 7.01 1.36
N ASP A 45 -3.99 6.88 2.65
CA ASP A 45 -4.13 5.59 3.32
C ASP A 45 -5.58 5.23 3.64
N ASP A 46 -6.50 6.16 3.46
CA ASP A 46 -7.92 5.86 3.61
C ASP A 46 -8.57 5.37 2.31
N GLU A 47 -7.80 5.27 1.26
CA GLU A 47 -8.29 4.82 -0.04
C GLU A 47 -8.68 3.35 0.03
N ILE A 48 -9.86 3.01 -0.52
CA ILE A 48 -10.30 1.62 -0.55
C ILE A 48 -9.65 0.92 -1.74
N LEU A 49 -9.05 -0.22 -1.47
CA LEU A 49 -8.37 -1.00 -2.49
C LEU A 49 -9.38 -1.87 -3.23
N ARG A 50 -9.22 -1.95 -4.52
CA ARG A 50 -10.13 -2.69 -5.39
C ARG A 50 -9.42 -3.85 -6.03
N ASP A 51 -10.24 -4.83 -6.42
CA ASP A 51 -9.75 -6.02 -7.09
C ASP A 51 -8.88 -5.65 -8.29
N GLY A 52 -7.70 -6.23 -8.35
CA GLY A 52 -6.78 -5.98 -9.44
C GLY A 52 -5.88 -4.78 -9.26
N ASP A 53 -6.05 -4.02 -8.17
CA ASP A 53 -5.19 -2.87 -7.95
C ASP A 53 -3.75 -3.29 -7.68
N VAL A 54 -2.83 -2.50 -8.19
CA VAL A 54 -1.41 -2.65 -7.89
C VAL A 54 -0.95 -1.33 -7.27
N VAL A 55 -0.56 -1.39 -6.01
CA VAL A 55 -0.16 -0.20 -5.28
C VAL A 55 1.34 -0.28 -5.02
N LYS A 56 2.06 0.71 -5.45
CA LYS A 56 3.49 0.81 -5.19
C LYS A 56 3.72 1.63 -3.94
N LEU A 57 4.51 1.09 -3.04
CA LEU A 57 4.83 1.74 -1.79
C LEU A 57 6.26 2.24 -1.86
N ILE A 58 6.45 3.50 -1.51
CA ILE A 58 7.77 4.12 -1.51
C ILE A 58 8.12 4.40 -0.07
N ALA A 59 9.19 3.81 0.41
CA ALA A 59 9.61 4.04 1.78
C ALA A 59 10.14 5.45 1.92
N VAL A 60 9.59 6.19 2.90
CA VAL A 60 10.10 7.50 3.22
C VAL A 60 10.74 7.41 4.59
N ILE A 61 11.99 7.82 4.67
CA ILE A 61 12.70 7.82 5.91
C ILE A 61 12.57 9.20 6.48
N SER A 62 11.71 9.34 7.47
CA SER A 62 11.66 10.60 8.18
C SER A 62 12.95 10.67 8.98
N GLY A 63 13.73 11.64 8.66
CA GLY A 63 15.07 11.83 9.13
C GLY A 63 15.28 11.63 10.62
N GLY A 64 15.18 10.73 11.09
CA GLY A 64 15.44 10.52 12.50
C GLY A 64 16.59 9.56 12.66
#